data_ad9012fb62e5a6f6d213007b68c3b6d4
#
_entry.id   ad9012fb62e5a6f6d213007b68c3b6d4
#
_cell.length_a   1.000
_cell.length_b   1.000
_cell.length_c   1.000
_cell.angle_alpha   90.00
_cell.angle_beta   90.00
_cell.angle_gamma   90.00
#
_symmetry.space_group_name_H-M   'P 1'
#
loop_
_entity.id
_entity.type
_entity.pdbx_description
1 polymer ?
#
loop_
_entity_poly.entity_id
_entity_poly.type
_entity_poly.pdbx_seq_one_letter_code
_entity_poly.pdbx_strand_id
1 'polypeptide(L)'
;MNSIKAILFDLDGTLMDTDDQTVEVLAQRLRFLGQARAHRTARRLVMVSESPLNTALTLTDIVGLDTLVFSLRRRLSRGVEPTFSLINGVKPLLAHLSGRGRLAVVSTRPALDATRFLEQHNLEDLFDLCVTQETTRRLKPHPQPVAYAAQALGISPSECVMIGDTPADMRSGRRAGAWTIGVLCGFGEQKELWATGADQVDLI
;
A
#
# COMPACT_ATOMS: atom_id res chain seq x y z
N MET A 1 13.75 19.33 14.51
CA MET A 1 13.09 18.42 13.56
C MET A 1 13.45 18.91 12.17
N ASN A 2 14.00 18.05 11.31
CA ASN A 2 14.21 18.41 9.91
C ASN A 2 12.83 18.69 9.27
N SER A 3 12.78 19.69 8.41
CA SER A 3 11.55 20.01 7.66
C SER A 3 11.26 18.85 6.71
N ILE A 4 10.03 18.32 6.69
CA ILE A 4 9.60 17.30 5.72
C ILE A 4 9.53 17.96 4.34
N LYS A 5 10.17 17.31 3.36
CA LYS A 5 10.28 17.79 1.97
C LYS A 5 9.55 16.85 0.98
N ALA A 6 9.34 15.60 1.36
CA ALA A 6 8.60 14.63 0.55
C ALA A 6 7.61 13.80 1.37
N ILE A 7 6.47 13.51 0.76
CA ILE A 7 5.44 12.63 1.28
C ILE A 7 5.31 11.44 0.34
N LEU A 8 5.51 10.25 0.91
CA LEU A 8 5.48 8.98 0.20
C LEU A 8 4.22 8.23 0.63
N PHE A 9 3.31 8.01 -0.29
CA PHE A 9 2.04 7.36 -0.02
C PHE A 9 2.06 5.90 -0.45
N ASP A 10 1.55 5.02 0.38
CA ASP A 10 1.08 3.73 -0.12
C ASP A 10 -0.18 3.94 -0.99
N LEU A 11 -0.53 2.91 -1.75
CA LEU A 11 -1.66 2.96 -2.65
C LEU A 11 -2.88 2.25 -2.05
N ASP A 12 -2.74 0.95 -1.75
CA ASP A 12 -3.81 0.09 -1.27
C ASP A 12 -4.20 0.40 0.17
N GLY A 13 -5.48 0.67 0.44
CA GLY A 13 -5.93 1.02 1.80
C GLY A 13 -5.49 2.41 2.28
N THR A 14 -4.74 3.16 1.46
CA THR A 14 -4.25 4.51 1.78
C THR A 14 -4.78 5.56 0.83
N LEU A 15 -4.60 5.39 -0.48
CA LEU A 15 -5.18 6.24 -1.53
C LEU A 15 -6.35 5.53 -2.22
N MET A 16 -6.19 4.23 -2.45
CA MET A 16 -7.13 3.36 -3.15
C MET A 16 -7.92 2.53 -2.13
N ASP A 17 -9.23 2.59 -2.23
CA ASP A 17 -10.14 1.72 -1.50
C ASP A 17 -10.16 0.34 -2.16
N THR A 18 -9.34 -0.57 -1.65
CA THR A 18 -9.27 -1.96 -2.09
C THR A 18 -10.04 -2.90 -1.19
N ASP A 19 -10.46 -2.41 -0.03
CA ASP A 19 -11.01 -3.22 1.04
C ASP A 19 -12.38 -3.77 0.68
N ASP A 20 -13.27 -2.95 0.17
CA ASP A 20 -14.68 -3.32 0.04
C ASP A 20 -14.92 -4.36 -1.06
N GLN A 21 -14.24 -4.29 -2.19
CA GLN A 21 -14.51 -5.21 -3.31
C GLN A 21 -13.95 -6.61 -3.07
N THR A 22 -12.70 -6.73 -2.64
CA THR A 22 -12.07 -8.05 -2.40
C THR A 22 -12.67 -8.71 -1.17
N VAL A 23 -12.91 -7.94 -0.11
CA VAL A 23 -13.57 -8.42 1.11
C VAL A 23 -15.01 -8.82 0.81
N GLU A 24 -15.78 -8.03 0.04
CA GLU A 24 -17.16 -8.33 -0.29
C GLU A 24 -17.29 -9.60 -1.15
N VAL A 25 -16.46 -9.76 -2.20
CA VAL A 25 -16.42 -10.97 -3.02
C VAL A 25 -16.08 -12.20 -2.18
N LEU A 26 -15.12 -12.07 -1.27
CA LEU A 26 -14.73 -13.19 -0.40
C LEU A 26 -15.78 -13.44 0.70
N ALA A 27 -16.39 -12.40 1.27
CA ALA A 27 -17.47 -12.51 2.23
C ALA A 27 -18.72 -13.17 1.61
N GLN A 28 -19.05 -12.86 0.36
CA GLN A 28 -20.11 -13.54 -0.37
C GLN A 28 -19.85 -15.04 -0.51
N ARG A 29 -18.63 -15.44 -0.77
CA ARG A 29 -18.24 -16.87 -0.83
C ARG A 29 -18.28 -17.56 0.54
N LEU A 30 -18.05 -16.80 1.59
CA LEU A 30 -18.04 -17.29 2.98
C LEU A 30 -19.41 -17.12 3.69
N ARG A 31 -20.49 -16.77 2.98
CA ARG A 31 -21.83 -16.54 3.55
C ARG A 31 -22.36 -17.71 4.41
N PHE A 32 -21.89 -18.92 4.13
CA PHE A 32 -22.23 -20.11 4.95
C PHE A 32 -21.77 -20.00 6.42
N LEU A 33 -20.84 -19.11 6.75
CA LEU A 33 -20.37 -18.82 8.12
C LEU A 33 -21.26 -17.82 8.88
N GLY A 34 -22.29 -17.27 8.22
CA GLY A 34 -23.11 -16.14 8.70
C GLY A 34 -22.47 -14.79 8.37
N GLN A 35 -23.28 -13.80 8.01
CA GLN A 35 -22.85 -12.54 7.37
C GLN A 35 -21.76 -11.78 8.16
N ALA A 36 -21.91 -11.62 9.48
CA ALA A 36 -20.93 -10.91 10.31
C ALA A 36 -19.61 -11.68 10.52
N ARG A 37 -19.65 -13.04 10.46
CA ARG A 37 -18.44 -13.87 10.53
C ARG A 37 -17.75 -13.93 9.17
N ALA A 38 -18.52 -14.03 8.09
CA ALA A 38 -18.02 -14.04 6.73
C ALA A 38 -17.20 -12.78 6.44
N HIS A 39 -17.72 -11.60 6.76
CA HIS A 39 -17.00 -10.31 6.57
C HIS A 39 -15.71 -10.24 7.40
N ARG A 40 -15.76 -10.59 8.69
CA ARG A 40 -14.55 -10.62 9.53
C ARG A 40 -13.51 -11.63 9.07
N THR A 41 -13.95 -12.80 8.60
CA THR A 41 -13.03 -13.83 8.09
C THR A 41 -12.46 -13.44 6.73
N ALA A 42 -13.28 -12.86 5.84
CA ALA A 42 -12.85 -12.34 4.57
C ALA A 42 -11.78 -11.24 4.75
N ARG A 43 -12.05 -10.27 5.62
CA ARG A 43 -11.11 -9.19 5.95
C ARG A 43 -9.79 -9.75 6.49
N ARG A 44 -9.83 -10.69 7.44
CA ARG A 44 -8.62 -11.35 7.95
C ARG A 44 -7.85 -12.12 6.87
N LEU A 45 -8.53 -12.81 5.96
CA LEU A 45 -7.88 -13.56 4.88
C LEU A 45 -7.23 -12.62 3.86
N VAL A 46 -7.86 -11.50 3.54
CA VAL A 46 -7.27 -10.47 2.66
C VAL A 46 -6.04 -9.86 3.34
N MET A 47 -6.13 -9.47 4.63
CA MET A 47 -4.99 -8.98 5.42
C MET A 47 -3.83 -9.99 5.48
N VAL A 48 -4.14 -11.27 5.72
CA VAL A 48 -3.15 -12.35 5.77
C VAL A 48 -2.51 -12.57 4.39
N SER A 49 -3.24 -12.38 3.29
CA SER A 49 -2.70 -12.54 1.94
C SER A 49 -1.77 -11.40 1.54
N GLU A 50 -1.90 -10.22 2.14
CA GLU A 50 -1.03 -9.08 1.84
C GLU A 50 0.24 -9.02 2.70
N SER A 51 0.15 -9.44 3.96
CA SER A 51 1.28 -9.33 4.91
C SER A 51 2.24 -10.55 4.90
N PRO A 52 1.78 -11.82 4.93
CA PRO A 52 2.69 -12.97 4.91
C PRO A 52 3.11 -13.41 3.51
N LEU A 53 2.34 -13.07 2.43
CA LEU A 53 2.82 -13.32 1.08
C LEU A 53 4.10 -12.52 0.80
N ASN A 54 4.18 -11.27 1.24
CA ASN A 54 5.40 -10.46 1.12
C ASN A 54 6.54 -11.02 1.99
N THR A 55 6.25 -11.60 3.15
CA THR A 55 7.27 -12.25 4.00
C THR A 55 7.61 -13.65 3.47
N ALA A 56 6.62 -14.41 2.97
CA ALA A 56 6.84 -15.71 2.35
C ALA A 56 7.49 -15.57 0.96
N LEU A 57 7.17 -14.55 0.16
CA LEU A 57 7.84 -14.25 -1.11
C LEU A 57 9.31 -13.94 -0.90
N THR A 58 9.68 -13.24 0.19
CA THR A 58 11.09 -13.03 0.54
C THR A 58 11.80 -14.35 0.91
N LEU A 59 11.06 -15.36 1.36
CA LEU A 59 11.57 -16.70 1.66
C LEU A 59 11.44 -17.65 0.45
N THR A 60 10.47 -17.45 -0.46
CA THR A 60 10.22 -18.30 -1.65
C THR A 60 11.01 -17.85 -2.88
N ASP A 61 11.59 -16.65 -2.90
CA ASP A 61 12.66 -16.27 -3.84
C ASP A 61 13.81 -17.31 -3.86
N ILE A 62 13.92 -18.08 -2.77
CA ILE A 62 14.88 -19.18 -2.64
C ILE A 62 14.40 -20.46 -3.35
N VAL A 63 13.10 -20.61 -3.67
CA VAL A 63 12.51 -21.89 -4.13
C VAL A 63 11.79 -21.81 -5.50
N GLY A 64 11.69 -20.63 -6.14
CA GLY A 64 11.16 -20.50 -7.52
C GLY A 64 9.66 -20.81 -7.70
N LEU A 65 8.85 -20.71 -6.63
CA LEU A 65 7.40 -20.97 -6.64
C LEU A 65 6.54 -19.77 -7.07
N ASP A 66 7.17 -18.62 -7.35
CA ASP A 66 6.52 -17.35 -7.66
C ASP A 66 5.64 -17.42 -8.90
N THR A 67 6.12 -18.12 -9.94
CA THR A 67 5.39 -18.27 -11.20
C THR A 67 4.08 -19.04 -11.04
N LEU A 68 4.01 -20.00 -10.11
CA LEU A 68 2.81 -20.81 -9.87
C LEU A 68 1.72 -19.99 -9.14
N VAL A 69 2.08 -19.22 -8.12
CA VAL A 69 1.16 -18.37 -7.35
C VAL A 69 0.61 -17.25 -8.24
N PHE A 70 1.48 -16.58 -9.01
CA PHE A 70 1.06 -15.55 -9.98
C PHE A 70 0.17 -16.10 -11.08
N SER A 71 0.46 -17.31 -11.61
CA SER A 71 -0.36 -17.92 -12.65
C SER A 71 -1.75 -18.34 -12.14
N LEU A 72 -1.84 -18.76 -10.88
CA LEU A 72 -3.11 -19.14 -10.25
C LEU A 72 -3.96 -17.88 -9.98
N ARG A 73 -3.36 -16.79 -9.48
CA ARG A 73 -4.03 -15.50 -9.26
C ARG A 73 -4.56 -14.94 -10.60
N ARG A 74 -3.75 -14.97 -11.66
CA ARG A 74 -4.13 -14.52 -13.01
C ARG A 74 -5.27 -15.35 -13.63
N ARG A 75 -5.36 -16.66 -13.31
CA ARG A 75 -6.48 -17.51 -13.76
C ARG A 75 -7.78 -17.23 -13.01
N LEU A 76 -7.71 -16.89 -11.73
CA LEU A 76 -8.88 -16.59 -10.88
C LEU A 76 -9.43 -15.18 -11.13
N SER A 77 -8.61 -14.24 -11.63
CA SER A 77 -9.00 -12.84 -11.91
C SER A 77 -9.44 -12.62 -13.36
N ARG A 78 -9.57 -13.66 -14.19
CA ARG A 78 -10.02 -13.51 -15.59
C ARG A 78 -11.48 -13.05 -15.63
N GLY A 79 -11.71 -11.81 -16.09
CA GLY A 79 -13.01 -11.32 -16.53
C GLY A 79 -13.65 -10.21 -15.69
N VAL A 80 -12.98 -9.65 -14.69
CA VAL A 80 -13.44 -8.45 -13.99
C VAL A 80 -12.37 -7.39 -14.17
N GLU A 81 -12.67 -6.32 -14.91
CA GLU A 81 -11.83 -5.12 -14.89
C GLU A 81 -11.89 -4.57 -13.46
N PRO A 82 -10.75 -4.42 -12.76
CA PRO A 82 -10.75 -3.88 -11.41
C PRO A 82 -11.19 -2.41 -11.49
N THR A 83 -12.32 -2.10 -10.89
CA THR A 83 -12.69 -0.70 -10.65
C THR A 83 -11.95 -0.24 -9.41
N PHE A 84 -11.06 0.71 -9.58
CA PHE A 84 -10.30 1.29 -8.48
C PHE A 84 -11.11 2.43 -7.87
N SER A 85 -11.50 2.32 -6.63
CA SER A 85 -12.19 3.38 -5.88
C SER A 85 -11.17 4.25 -5.15
N LEU A 86 -11.37 5.55 -5.13
CA LEU A 86 -10.55 6.48 -4.36
C LEU A 86 -11.11 6.60 -2.94
N ILE A 87 -10.26 6.56 -1.93
CA ILE A 87 -10.66 6.81 -0.53
C ILE A 87 -11.14 8.26 -0.41
N ASN A 88 -12.27 8.43 0.30
CA ASN A 88 -12.86 9.75 0.53
C ASN A 88 -11.87 10.68 1.24
N GLY A 89 -11.79 11.93 0.78
CA GLY A 89 -10.87 12.92 1.35
C GLY A 89 -9.48 12.96 0.72
N VAL A 90 -9.05 11.91 0.00
CA VAL A 90 -7.71 11.84 -0.63
C VAL A 90 -7.51 12.95 -1.66
N LYS A 91 -8.47 13.17 -2.55
CA LYS A 91 -8.31 14.18 -3.62
C LYS A 91 -8.12 15.61 -3.09
N PRO A 92 -8.94 16.12 -2.15
CA PRO A 92 -8.69 17.42 -1.54
C PRO A 92 -7.41 17.48 -0.71
N LEU A 93 -7.01 16.38 -0.06
CA LEU A 93 -5.73 16.30 0.65
C LEU A 93 -4.54 16.46 -0.31
N LEU A 94 -4.50 15.68 -1.40
CA LEU A 94 -3.44 15.77 -2.40
C LEU A 94 -3.38 17.16 -3.04
N ALA A 95 -4.52 17.75 -3.37
CA ALA A 95 -4.59 19.11 -3.88
C ALA A 95 -4.03 20.14 -2.89
N HIS A 96 -4.29 19.96 -1.58
CA HIS A 96 -3.73 20.82 -0.54
C HIS A 96 -2.22 20.67 -0.37
N LEU A 97 -1.69 19.45 -0.56
CA LEU A 97 -0.26 19.14 -0.44
C LEU A 97 0.54 19.51 -1.69
N SER A 98 -0.13 19.59 -2.84
CA SER A 98 0.50 19.98 -4.11
C SER A 98 1.19 21.34 -4.00
N GLY A 99 2.45 21.41 -4.45
CA GLY A 99 3.30 22.58 -4.36
C GLY A 99 3.92 22.87 -2.99
N ARG A 100 3.61 22.06 -1.94
CA ARG A 100 4.19 22.21 -0.59
C ARG A 100 5.38 21.28 -0.33
N GLY A 101 5.59 20.31 -1.18
CA GLY A 101 6.67 19.31 -1.14
C GLY A 101 6.54 18.35 -2.30
N ARG A 102 7.45 17.40 -2.38
CA ARG A 102 7.39 16.33 -3.37
C ARG A 102 6.41 15.24 -2.92
N LEU A 103 5.61 14.75 -3.85
CA LEU A 103 4.69 13.64 -3.59
C LEU A 103 5.12 12.42 -4.41
N ALA A 104 5.12 11.25 -3.78
CA ALA A 104 5.40 10.01 -4.48
C ALA A 104 4.47 8.87 -4.00
N VAL A 105 4.20 7.94 -4.90
CA VAL A 105 3.56 6.66 -4.57
C VAL A 105 4.65 5.62 -4.32
N VAL A 106 4.48 4.79 -3.28
CA VAL A 106 5.36 3.64 -2.95
C VAL A 106 4.48 2.42 -2.70
N SER A 107 4.21 1.65 -3.75
CA SER A 107 3.28 0.53 -3.73
C SER A 107 3.95 -0.81 -4.05
N THR A 108 3.31 -1.90 -3.63
CA THR A 108 3.65 -3.28 -4.01
C THR A 108 2.86 -3.76 -5.23
N ARG A 109 2.02 -2.90 -5.82
CA ARG A 109 1.24 -3.21 -7.02
C ARG A 109 2.10 -3.22 -8.29
N PRO A 110 1.65 -3.95 -9.34
CA PRO A 110 2.18 -3.79 -10.69
C PRO A 110 2.05 -2.35 -11.19
N ALA A 111 3.03 -1.89 -11.96
CA ALA A 111 3.06 -0.55 -12.54
C ALA A 111 1.79 -0.23 -13.33
N LEU A 112 1.30 -1.21 -14.11
CA LEU A 112 0.09 -1.05 -14.91
C LEU A 112 -1.14 -0.71 -14.05
N ASP A 113 -1.32 -1.39 -12.91
CA ASP A 113 -2.46 -1.16 -12.02
C ASP A 113 -2.34 0.19 -11.29
N ALA A 114 -1.13 0.52 -10.83
CA ALA A 114 -0.86 1.81 -10.20
C ALA A 114 -1.11 2.98 -11.15
N THR A 115 -0.60 2.88 -12.40
CA THR A 115 -0.80 3.91 -13.42
C THR A 115 -2.29 4.07 -13.76
N ARG A 116 -3.00 2.97 -14.00
CA ARG A 116 -4.45 3.00 -14.29
C ARG A 116 -5.26 3.66 -13.18
N PHE A 117 -4.92 3.39 -11.92
CA PHE A 117 -5.58 4.04 -10.79
C PHE A 117 -5.34 5.56 -10.81
N LEU A 118 -4.10 6.00 -10.98
CA LEU A 118 -3.77 7.42 -11.02
C LEU A 118 -4.49 8.13 -12.17
N GLU A 119 -4.44 7.56 -13.39
CA GLU A 119 -5.13 8.08 -14.59
C GLU A 119 -6.65 8.16 -14.40
N GLN A 120 -7.27 7.07 -13.87
CA GLN A 120 -8.72 7.02 -13.64
C GLN A 120 -9.22 8.17 -12.75
N HIS A 121 -8.38 8.61 -11.81
CA HIS A 121 -8.74 9.65 -10.85
C HIS A 121 -8.12 11.02 -11.17
N ASN A 122 -7.37 11.17 -12.27
CA ASN A 122 -6.63 12.36 -12.68
C ASN A 122 -5.68 12.83 -11.55
N LEU A 123 -4.85 11.91 -11.06
CA LEU A 123 -3.88 12.12 -9.98
C LEU A 123 -2.43 12.05 -10.46
N GLU A 124 -2.18 11.64 -11.70
CA GLU A 124 -0.85 11.43 -12.25
C GLU A 124 0.05 12.68 -12.14
N ASP A 125 -0.49 13.84 -12.44
CA ASP A 125 0.23 15.11 -12.40
C ASP A 125 0.54 15.61 -10.97
N LEU A 126 -0.05 14.99 -9.96
CA LEU A 126 0.18 15.34 -8.55
C LEU A 126 1.40 14.62 -7.96
N PHE A 127 1.85 13.53 -8.59
CA PHE A 127 2.95 12.72 -8.08
C PHE A 127 4.20 12.88 -8.94
N ASP A 128 5.31 13.22 -8.32
CA ASP A 128 6.62 13.32 -8.96
C ASP A 128 7.22 11.95 -9.30
N LEU A 129 6.77 10.88 -8.61
CA LEU A 129 7.32 9.54 -8.74
C LEU A 129 6.28 8.48 -8.35
N CYS A 130 6.28 7.35 -9.06
CA CYS A 130 5.53 6.15 -8.68
C CYS A 130 6.51 4.96 -8.60
N VAL A 131 6.73 4.46 -7.39
CA VAL A 131 7.52 3.25 -7.10
C VAL A 131 6.57 2.06 -6.99
N THR A 132 6.81 1.04 -7.80
CA THR A 132 5.95 -0.15 -7.94
C THR A 132 6.76 -1.43 -7.68
N GLN A 133 6.12 -2.58 -7.76
CA GLN A 133 6.80 -3.86 -7.56
C GLN A 133 7.95 -4.10 -8.57
N GLU A 134 7.90 -3.50 -9.77
CA GLU A 134 8.94 -3.65 -10.79
C GLU A 134 10.11 -2.67 -10.58
N THR A 135 9.92 -1.63 -9.75
CA THR A 135 10.92 -0.58 -9.56
C THR A 135 12.09 -1.05 -8.69
N THR A 136 11.83 -1.90 -7.70
CA THR A 136 12.84 -2.35 -6.75
C THR A 136 12.85 -3.87 -6.60
N ARG A 137 14.04 -4.44 -6.30
CA ARG A 137 14.20 -5.90 -6.11
C ARG A 137 13.47 -6.42 -4.88
N ARG A 138 13.33 -5.60 -3.86
CA ARG A 138 12.71 -5.97 -2.59
C ARG A 138 11.55 -5.04 -2.30
N LEU A 139 10.42 -5.62 -1.92
CA LEU A 139 9.19 -4.92 -1.62
C LEU A 139 9.12 -4.55 -0.12
N LYS A 140 8.15 -3.72 0.26
CA LYS A 140 7.78 -3.49 1.66
C LYS A 140 7.49 -4.84 2.34
N PRO A 141 7.98 -5.13 3.53
CA PRO A 141 8.55 -4.24 4.56
C PRO A 141 10.06 -3.96 4.45
N HIS A 142 10.72 -4.28 3.33
CA HIS A 142 12.13 -3.93 3.12
C HIS A 142 12.25 -2.40 2.91
N PRO A 143 13.33 -1.74 3.39
CA PRO A 143 13.50 -0.29 3.25
C PRO A 143 13.73 0.18 1.81
N GLN A 144 14.09 -0.73 0.90
CA GLN A 144 14.53 -0.38 -0.45
C GLN A 144 13.54 0.50 -1.24
N PRO A 145 12.20 0.24 -1.25
CA PRO A 145 11.26 1.09 -1.99
C PRO A 145 11.24 2.54 -1.49
N VAL A 146 11.22 2.73 -0.18
CA VAL A 146 11.23 4.07 0.45
C VAL A 146 12.56 4.78 0.23
N ALA A 147 13.68 4.07 0.41
CA ALA A 147 15.01 4.62 0.16
C ALA A 147 15.21 4.99 -1.32
N TYR A 148 14.70 4.16 -2.25
CA TYR A 148 14.71 4.46 -3.67
C TYR A 148 13.90 5.71 -4.00
N ALA A 149 12.69 5.85 -3.44
CA ALA A 149 11.86 7.03 -3.66
C ALA A 149 12.57 8.30 -3.18
N ALA A 150 13.13 8.28 -1.98
CA ALA A 150 13.89 9.41 -1.44
C ALA A 150 15.09 9.77 -2.34
N GLN A 151 15.87 8.78 -2.76
CA GLN A 151 17.02 8.96 -3.66
C GLN A 151 16.62 9.53 -5.02
N ALA A 152 15.56 9.00 -5.63
CA ALA A 152 15.07 9.45 -6.94
C ALA A 152 14.54 10.90 -6.90
N LEU A 153 13.97 11.31 -5.76
CA LEU A 153 13.55 12.68 -5.52
C LEU A 153 14.70 13.63 -5.12
N GLY A 154 15.91 13.10 -4.88
CA GLY A 154 17.06 13.89 -4.41
C GLY A 154 16.91 14.37 -2.96
N ILE A 155 16.15 13.66 -2.12
CA ILE A 155 15.80 14.06 -0.75
C ILE A 155 16.34 13.00 0.23
N SER A 156 16.83 13.44 1.40
CA SER A 156 17.23 12.51 2.46
C SER A 156 16.01 11.76 3.00
N PRO A 157 16.10 10.43 3.26
CA PRO A 157 15.02 9.70 3.91
C PRO A 157 14.52 10.37 5.22
N SER A 158 15.39 11.00 5.99
CA SER A 158 15.02 11.72 7.23
C SER A 158 14.18 12.99 7.01
N GLU A 159 14.04 13.44 5.75
CA GLU A 159 13.18 14.54 5.32
C GLU A 159 11.95 14.03 4.57
N CYS A 160 11.72 12.71 4.55
CA CYS A 160 10.56 12.06 3.99
C CYS A 160 9.61 11.56 5.09
N VAL A 161 8.32 11.49 4.77
CA VAL A 161 7.33 10.78 5.57
C VAL A 161 6.68 9.69 4.71
N MET A 162 6.64 8.45 5.21
CA MET A 162 5.89 7.34 4.62
C MET A 162 4.52 7.27 5.27
N ILE A 163 3.47 7.38 4.47
CA ILE A 163 2.07 7.25 4.89
C ILE A 163 1.54 5.93 4.34
N GLY A 164 0.98 5.10 5.20
CA GLY A 164 0.43 3.81 4.82
C GLY A 164 -0.46 3.23 5.91
N ASP A 165 -1.26 2.23 5.56
CA ASP A 165 -2.22 1.59 6.45
C ASP A 165 -1.73 0.26 7.01
N THR A 166 -0.57 -0.25 6.59
CA THR A 166 -0.09 -1.57 7.00
C THR A 166 1.19 -1.54 7.86
N PRO A 167 1.42 -2.58 8.69
CA PRO A 167 2.71 -2.82 9.34
C PRO A 167 3.91 -2.86 8.39
N ALA A 168 3.69 -3.24 7.11
CA ALA A 168 4.75 -3.29 6.11
C ALA A 168 5.24 -1.88 5.75
N ASP A 169 4.34 -0.90 5.66
CA ASP A 169 4.65 0.49 5.39
C ASP A 169 5.49 1.10 6.50
N MET A 170 5.01 0.92 7.75
CA MET A 170 5.69 1.42 8.94
C MET A 170 7.12 0.87 9.04
N ARG A 171 7.28 -0.45 8.87
CA ARG A 171 8.61 -1.08 8.90
C ARG A 171 9.50 -0.61 7.75
N SER A 172 8.96 -0.44 6.54
CA SER A 172 9.71 0.03 5.37
C SER A 172 10.20 1.46 5.56
N GLY A 173 9.30 2.38 5.96
CA GLY A 173 9.62 3.77 6.23
C GLY A 173 10.68 3.92 7.33
N ARG A 174 10.41 3.32 8.50
CA ARG A 174 11.31 3.39 9.66
C ARG A 174 12.70 2.83 9.37
N ARG A 175 12.79 1.67 8.68
CA ARG A 175 14.07 1.07 8.31
C ARG A 175 14.84 1.87 7.27
N ALA A 176 14.15 2.65 6.45
CA ALA A 176 14.77 3.59 5.52
C ALA A 176 15.24 4.89 6.21
N GLY A 177 14.81 5.15 7.43
CA GLY A 177 15.08 6.38 8.18
C GLY A 177 14.09 7.51 7.90
N ALA A 178 12.93 7.21 7.30
CA ALA A 178 11.83 8.14 7.09
C ALA A 178 10.92 8.20 8.32
N TRP A 179 10.20 9.30 8.48
CA TRP A 179 9.05 9.39 9.38
C TRP A 179 7.92 8.49 8.88
N THR A 180 7.05 8.06 9.78
CA THR A 180 5.97 7.14 9.45
C THR A 180 4.65 7.57 10.05
N ILE A 181 3.62 7.65 9.21
CA ILE A 181 2.24 7.93 9.63
C ILE A 181 1.37 6.75 9.22
N GLY A 182 0.78 6.10 10.22
CA GLY A 182 -0.22 5.06 10.01
C GLY A 182 -1.60 5.66 9.81
N VAL A 183 -2.35 5.21 8.80
CA VAL A 183 -3.74 5.61 8.57
C VAL A 183 -4.68 4.44 8.81
N LEU A 184 -5.89 4.71 9.31
CA LEU A 184 -6.87 3.69 9.71
C LEU A 184 -8.02 3.54 8.71
N CYS A 185 -7.86 4.10 7.51
CA CYS A 185 -8.83 3.95 6.42
C CYS A 185 -8.72 2.59 5.69
N GLY A 186 -7.60 1.87 5.87
CA GLY A 186 -7.33 0.57 5.28
C GLY A 186 -7.40 -0.61 6.25
N PHE A 187 -6.46 -1.55 6.11
CA PHE A 187 -6.49 -2.84 6.81
C PHE A 187 -5.88 -2.82 8.23
N GLY A 188 -4.91 -1.95 8.48
CA GLY A 188 -4.12 -1.95 9.70
C GLY A 188 -4.90 -1.59 10.95
N GLU A 189 -4.67 -2.32 12.02
CA GLU A 189 -5.18 -1.97 13.34
C GLU A 189 -4.24 -0.96 14.01
N GLN A 190 -4.79 0.03 14.71
CA GLN A 190 -4.02 1.06 15.41
C GLN A 190 -2.89 0.49 16.28
N LYS A 191 -3.17 -0.59 17.02
CA LYS A 191 -2.17 -1.25 17.88
C LYS A 191 -1.01 -1.84 17.08
N GLU A 192 -1.28 -2.40 15.90
CA GLU A 192 -0.27 -3.00 15.04
C GLU A 192 0.61 -1.94 14.40
N LEU A 193 0.03 -0.83 13.95
CA LEU A 193 0.78 0.30 13.39
C LEU A 193 1.73 0.89 14.42
N TRP A 194 1.26 1.14 15.65
CA TRP A 194 2.13 1.58 16.75
C TRP A 194 3.23 0.56 17.08
N ALA A 195 2.88 -0.73 17.18
CA ALA A 195 3.84 -1.78 17.49
C ALA A 195 4.93 -1.96 16.40
N THR A 196 4.64 -1.56 15.17
CA THR A 196 5.58 -1.65 14.04
C THR A 196 6.36 -0.37 13.77
N GLY A 197 6.13 0.66 14.59
CA GLY A 197 6.96 1.86 14.66
C GLY A 197 6.40 3.05 13.91
N ALA A 198 5.07 3.19 13.83
CA ALA A 198 4.47 4.44 13.43
C ALA A 198 4.90 5.56 14.38
N ASP A 199 5.28 6.71 13.84
CA ASP A 199 5.53 7.91 14.64
C ASP A 199 4.23 8.64 14.96
N GLN A 200 3.19 8.42 14.14
CA GLN A 200 1.82 8.92 14.32
C GLN A 200 0.82 7.94 13.71
N VAL A 201 -0.39 7.88 14.27
CA VAL A 201 -1.52 7.12 13.70
C VAL A 201 -2.76 8.00 13.74
N ASP A 202 -3.38 8.19 12.58
CA ASP A 202 -4.54 9.06 12.41
C ASP A 202 -5.72 8.34 11.74
N LEU A 203 -6.92 8.85 12.07
CA LEU A 203 -8.15 8.60 11.33
C LEU A 203 -8.20 9.57 10.14
N ILE A 204 -8.26 9.09 8.93
CA ILE A 204 -8.63 9.89 7.74
C ILE A 204 -10.12 9.67 7.48
#